data_286590d5f066231e6f7963ad279220c5
#
_entry.id   286590d5f066231e6f7963ad279220c5
#
_cell.length_a   1.000
_cell.length_b   1.000
_cell.length_c   1.000
_cell.angle_alpha   90.00
_cell.angle_beta   90.00
_cell.angle_gamma   90.00
#
_symmetry.space_group_name_H-M   'P 1'
#
loop_
_entity.id
_entity.type
_entity.pdbx_description
1 polymer ?
#
loop_
_entity_poly.entity_id
_entity_poly.type
_entity_poly.pdbx_seq_one_letter_code
_entity_poly.pdbx_strand_id
1 'polypeptide(L)'
;MLTWRQELQRYIKKQKKKATLHTAIAAVATAVLVFTLNAVDRAQAVTVNKDPNSALTVTIVGDMMFGRNIQDVIVPRFGYEYLFNYVKPYFAASDYVTGNFENPVTNREGYPEADKFIHLSTQPEAVKALKKLKFSSVNLANNHMKDFGKQGLLDTLRAFDGQNVDTVGAGRDLKEATRISYENVHGMKVAVLGFSDVMPKDFRARKDKSGIAPADPDVFFPLVAKAKSNADLVLVHMHWGLEYDSGYHPRQQDLAHALVDAGADVVIGHHPHVLEPVEVYKNSVILYSIGNFVFDQGWSRTRESVLVQYKILKGGKEAKLELHPMMIREGQPRPLEGWTDAYRREKIFNQLTEEMMYSEKWKQTWTREGDHLSRTIPLTSAGKKPGTVEK
;
A
#
# COMPACT_ATOMS: atom_id res chain seq x y z
N MET A 1 13.05 6.95 -69.39
CA MET A 1 13.12 6.85 -67.92
C MET A 1 11.77 6.45 -67.38
N LEU A 2 11.70 5.49 -66.44
CA LEU A 2 10.45 5.13 -65.78
C LEU A 2 10.02 6.28 -64.84
N THR A 3 8.76 6.55 -64.75
CA THR A 3 8.26 7.50 -63.75
C THR A 3 8.39 6.92 -62.34
N TRP A 4 8.51 7.74 -61.31
CA TRP A 4 8.59 7.31 -59.92
C TRP A 4 7.45 6.31 -59.54
N ARG A 5 6.24 6.52 -60.05
CA ARG A 5 5.12 5.58 -59.87
C ARG A 5 5.38 4.22 -60.48
N GLN A 6 6.01 4.14 -61.64
CA GLN A 6 6.34 2.86 -62.32
C GLN A 6 7.49 2.13 -61.58
N GLU A 7 8.44 2.83 -61.03
CA GLU A 7 9.50 2.24 -60.21
C GLU A 7 8.94 1.70 -58.89
N LEU A 8 8.08 2.43 -58.23
CA LEU A 8 7.37 1.97 -57.01
C LEU A 8 6.52 0.74 -57.26
N GLN A 9 5.78 0.69 -58.37
CA GLN A 9 4.97 -0.49 -58.77
C GLN A 9 5.86 -1.72 -59.06
N ARG A 10 7.01 -1.55 -59.71
CA ARG A 10 8.02 -2.60 -59.89
C ARG A 10 8.54 -3.13 -58.56
N TYR A 11 8.90 -2.23 -57.67
CA TYR A 11 9.36 -2.59 -56.32
C TYR A 11 8.27 -3.40 -55.56
N ILE A 12 7.07 -2.90 -55.51
CA ILE A 12 5.91 -3.57 -54.87
C ILE A 12 5.70 -4.98 -55.45
N LYS A 13 5.69 -5.13 -56.80
CA LYS A 13 5.59 -6.45 -57.46
C LYS A 13 6.70 -7.41 -57.06
N LYS A 14 7.96 -6.92 -56.96
CA LYS A 14 9.10 -7.71 -56.53
C LYS A 14 8.99 -8.15 -55.05
N GLN A 15 8.48 -7.27 -54.17
CA GLN A 15 8.29 -7.58 -52.77
C GLN A 15 7.08 -8.54 -52.54
N LYS A 16 6.00 -8.42 -53.33
CA LYS A 16 4.88 -9.36 -53.26
C LYS A 16 5.29 -10.80 -53.51
N LYS A 17 6.26 -11.05 -54.42
CA LYS A 17 6.81 -12.41 -54.68
C LYS A 17 7.55 -13.00 -53.48
N LYS A 18 8.00 -12.15 -52.55
CA LYS A 18 8.72 -12.53 -51.34
C LYS A 18 7.86 -12.40 -50.07
N ALA A 19 6.55 -12.12 -50.23
CA ALA A 19 5.66 -11.83 -49.12
C ALA A 19 5.65 -12.96 -48.08
N THR A 20 5.57 -14.21 -48.50
CA THR A 20 5.58 -15.37 -47.60
C THR A 20 6.88 -15.44 -46.80
N LEU A 21 8.01 -15.20 -47.45
CA LEU A 21 9.33 -15.17 -46.76
C LEU A 21 9.42 -14.03 -45.77
N HIS A 22 8.97 -12.82 -46.16
CA HIS A 22 8.96 -11.64 -45.22
C HIS A 22 8.03 -11.89 -44.04
N THR A 23 6.85 -12.48 -44.26
CA THR A 23 5.92 -12.84 -43.21
C THR A 23 6.53 -13.85 -42.23
N ALA A 24 7.18 -14.89 -42.77
CA ALA A 24 7.87 -15.89 -41.94
C ALA A 24 9.00 -15.28 -41.11
N ILE A 25 9.83 -14.42 -41.71
CA ILE A 25 10.91 -13.71 -41.00
C ILE A 25 10.32 -12.80 -39.91
N ALA A 26 9.26 -12.04 -40.22
CA ALA A 26 8.60 -11.17 -39.25
C ALA A 26 8.00 -11.98 -38.09
N ALA A 27 7.35 -13.11 -38.38
CA ALA A 27 6.78 -13.98 -37.37
C ALA A 27 7.86 -14.56 -36.43
N VAL A 28 8.97 -15.04 -37.00
CA VAL A 28 10.11 -15.54 -36.20
C VAL A 28 10.73 -14.42 -35.36
N ALA A 29 10.97 -13.24 -35.96
CA ALA A 29 11.52 -12.09 -35.24
C ALA A 29 10.59 -11.65 -34.09
N THR A 30 9.27 -11.63 -34.32
CA THR A 30 8.27 -11.33 -33.26
C THR A 30 8.29 -12.41 -32.19
N ALA A 31 8.33 -13.69 -32.55
CA ALA A 31 8.40 -14.79 -31.58
C ALA A 31 9.67 -14.72 -30.71
N VAL A 32 10.82 -14.46 -31.34
CA VAL A 32 12.09 -14.26 -30.63
C VAL A 32 12.02 -13.04 -29.72
N LEU A 33 11.46 -11.93 -30.19
CA LEU A 33 11.30 -10.71 -29.39
C LEU A 33 10.38 -10.98 -28.17
N VAL A 34 9.23 -11.62 -28.37
CA VAL A 34 8.32 -11.98 -27.30
C VAL A 34 8.99 -12.94 -26.31
N PHE A 35 9.73 -13.95 -26.81
CA PHE A 35 10.43 -14.89 -25.95
C PHE A 35 11.54 -14.21 -25.14
N THR A 36 12.34 -13.33 -25.77
CA THR A 36 13.40 -12.59 -25.08
C THR A 36 12.84 -11.60 -24.07
N LEU A 37 11.76 -10.87 -24.42
CA LEU A 37 11.08 -9.98 -23.48
C LEU A 37 10.53 -10.75 -22.29
N ASN A 38 9.87 -11.90 -22.50
CA ASN A 38 9.38 -12.74 -21.39
C ASN A 38 10.53 -13.34 -20.55
N ALA A 39 11.66 -13.67 -21.15
CA ALA A 39 12.81 -14.18 -20.42
C ALA A 39 13.50 -13.09 -19.56
N VAL A 40 13.54 -11.86 -20.07
CA VAL A 40 14.06 -10.68 -19.35
C VAL A 40 13.08 -10.19 -18.29
N ASP A 41 11.77 -10.36 -18.52
CA ASP A 41 10.70 -9.93 -17.59
C ASP A 41 10.50 -10.92 -16.41
N ARG A 42 11.32 -11.97 -16.30
CA ARG A 42 11.34 -12.79 -15.08
C ARG A 42 11.90 -11.93 -13.96
N ALA A 43 10.99 -11.48 -13.08
CA ALA A 43 11.38 -10.75 -11.88
C ALA A 43 12.46 -11.56 -11.14
N GLN A 44 13.64 -10.98 -11.00
CA GLN A 44 14.71 -11.58 -10.21
C GLN A 44 14.28 -11.54 -8.74
N ALA A 45 14.70 -12.52 -7.97
CA ALA A 45 14.51 -12.49 -6.53
C ALA A 45 15.29 -11.29 -5.96
N VAL A 46 14.55 -10.32 -5.44
CA VAL A 46 15.12 -9.13 -4.79
C VAL A 46 15.88 -9.56 -3.56
N THR A 47 17.07 -9.05 -3.37
CA THR A 47 17.81 -9.20 -2.10
C THR A 47 17.67 -7.90 -1.33
N VAL A 48 16.94 -7.92 -0.24
CA VAL A 48 16.80 -6.78 0.68
C VAL A 48 17.55 -7.11 1.96
N ASN A 49 18.59 -6.36 2.24
CA ASN A 49 19.34 -6.49 3.48
C ASN A 49 18.77 -5.54 4.55
N LYS A 50 18.78 -5.98 5.79
CA LYS A 50 18.46 -5.10 6.92
C LYS A 50 19.51 -3.98 6.97
N ASP A 51 19.04 -2.73 7.00
CA ASP A 51 19.93 -1.57 7.10
C ASP A 51 20.64 -1.56 8.47
N PRO A 52 21.96 -1.69 8.52
CA PRO A 52 22.70 -1.71 9.77
C PRO A 52 22.63 -0.39 10.56
N ASN A 53 22.26 0.71 9.90
CA ASN A 53 22.11 2.04 10.52
C ASN A 53 20.69 2.28 11.03
N SER A 54 19.73 1.41 10.72
CA SER A 54 18.36 1.50 11.23
C SER A 54 18.27 0.93 12.65
N ALA A 55 17.61 1.67 13.54
CA ALA A 55 17.19 1.20 14.87
C ALA A 55 15.81 0.52 14.79
N LEU A 56 14.95 0.98 13.87
CA LEU A 56 13.63 0.41 13.60
C LEU A 56 13.31 0.57 12.12
N THR A 57 12.91 -0.51 11.47
CA THR A 57 12.41 -0.50 10.08
C THR A 57 10.93 -0.90 10.07
N VAL A 58 10.06 0.02 9.65
CA VAL A 58 8.64 -0.21 9.44
C VAL A 58 8.39 -0.33 7.95
N THR A 59 7.80 -1.45 7.51
CA THR A 59 7.31 -1.61 6.14
C THR A 59 5.80 -1.41 6.10
N ILE A 60 5.36 -0.56 5.20
CA ILE A 60 3.97 -0.14 5.02
C ILE A 60 3.54 -0.51 3.60
N VAL A 61 2.41 -1.17 3.47
CA VAL A 61 1.85 -1.59 2.18
C VAL A 61 0.42 -1.10 2.01
N GLY A 62 -0.02 -0.99 0.75
CA GLY A 62 -1.34 -0.50 0.36
C GLY A 62 -2.47 -1.49 0.57
N ASP A 63 -3.49 -1.39 -0.28
CA ASP A 63 -4.73 -2.14 -0.15
C ASP A 63 -4.54 -3.61 -0.50
N MET A 64 -4.89 -4.48 0.43
CA MET A 64 -4.82 -5.93 0.28
C MET A 64 -6.25 -6.51 0.24
N MET A 65 -6.68 -6.90 -0.94
CA MET A 65 -7.95 -7.56 -1.21
C MET A 65 -7.68 -9.00 -1.67
N PHE A 66 -8.13 -9.97 -0.90
CA PHE A 66 -7.89 -11.39 -1.15
C PHE A 66 -9.12 -12.13 -1.73
N GLY A 67 -10.20 -11.41 -2.00
CA GLY A 67 -11.43 -11.96 -2.57
C GLY A 67 -11.41 -12.07 -4.09
N ARG A 68 -12.58 -12.33 -4.67
CA ARG A 68 -12.84 -12.37 -6.11
C ARG A 68 -11.86 -13.29 -6.87
N ASN A 69 -11.30 -12.82 -7.97
CA ASN A 69 -10.39 -13.60 -8.82
C ASN A 69 -9.15 -14.12 -8.07
N ILE A 70 -8.67 -13.41 -7.05
CA ILE A 70 -7.57 -13.89 -6.21
C ILE A 70 -8.02 -15.14 -5.44
N GLN A 71 -9.18 -15.07 -4.77
CA GLN A 71 -9.75 -16.18 -4.00
C GLN A 71 -10.12 -17.37 -4.88
N ASP A 72 -10.73 -17.08 -6.05
CA ASP A 72 -11.37 -18.12 -6.87
C ASP A 72 -10.41 -18.80 -7.83
N VAL A 73 -9.36 -18.11 -8.27
CA VAL A 73 -8.45 -18.59 -9.33
C VAL A 73 -7.02 -18.76 -8.86
N ILE A 74 -6.46 -17.76 -8.16
CA ILE A 74 -5.04 -17.74 -7.82
C ILE A 74 -4.75 -18.60 -6.60
N VAL A 75 -5.48 -18.36 -5.52
CA VAL A 75 -5.25 -19.05 -4.23
C VAL A 75 -5.43 -20.57 -4.32
N PRO A 76 -6.44 -21.13 -5.02
CA PRO A 76 -6.59 -22.59 -5.15
C PRO A 76 -5.41 -23.29 -5.83
N ARG A 77 -4.66 -22.54 -6.66
CA ARG A 77 -3.51 -23.08 -7.42
C ARG A 77 -2.20 -22.94 -6.67
N PHE A 78 -2.01 -21.81 -5.97
CA PHE A 78 -0.70 -21.40 -5.50
C PHE A 78 -0.67 -21.07 -3.99
N GLY A 79 -1.82 -20.90 -3.34
CA GLY A 79 -1.94 -20.45 -1.95
C GLY A 79 -1.74 -18.94 -1.77
N TYR A 80 -2.08 -18.44 -0.59
CA TYR A 80 -1.98 -17.00 -0.27
C TYR A 80 -0.55 -16.47 -0.23
N GLU A 81 0.42 -17.27 0.22
CA GLU A 81 1.82 -16.85 0.32
C GLU A 81 2.46 -16.57 -1.04
N TYR A 82 1.92 -17.15 -2.12
CA TYR A 82 2.34 -16.88 -3.50
C TYR A 82 2.19 -15.40 -3.86
N LEU A 83 1.16 -14.74 -3.37
CA LEU A 83 0.87 -13.33 -3.66
C LEU A 83 2.02 -12.38 -3.23
N PHE A 84 2.86 -12.83 -2.30
CA PHE A 84 3.93 -12.04 -1.71
C PHE A 84 5.35 -12.48 -2.13
N ASN A 85 5.48 -13.41 -3.06
CA ASN A 85 6.78 -14.02 -3.37
C ASN A 85 7.88 -13.02 -3.69
N TYR A 86 7.55 -11.91 -4.33
CA TYR A 86 8.54 -10.89 -4.75
C TYR A 86 8.83 -9.85 -3.66
N VAL A 87 8.01 -9.78 -2.61
CA VAL A 87 8.13 -8.78 -1.54
C VAL A 87 8.49 -9.37 -0.18
N LYS A 88 8.53 -10.70 -0.06
CA LYS A 88 8.99 -11.41 1.16
C LYS A 88 10.34 -10.89 1.70
N PRO A 89 11.35 -10.59 0.87
CA PRO A 89 12.63 -10.06 1.37
C PRO A 89 12.50 -8.72 2.10
N TYR A 90 11.61 -7.83 1.67
CA TYR A 90 11.32 -6.56 2.36
C TYR A 90 10.74 -6.81 3.75
N PHE A 91 9.77 -7.72 3.86
CA PHE A 91 9.17 -8.08 5.15
C PHE A 91 10.17 -8.76 6.08
N ALA A 92 11.04 -9.62 5.53
CA ALA A 92 12.09 -10.28 6.30
C ALA A 92 13.12 -9.29 6.88
N ALA A 93 13.41 -8.20 6.15
CA ALA A 93 14.31 -7.14 6.56
C ALA A 93 13.66 -6.11 7.52
N SER A 94 12.34 -6.24 7.78
CA SER A 94 11.57 -5.28 8.59
C SER A 94 11.38 -5.76 10.01
N ASP A 95 11.23 -4.82 10.92
CA ASP A 95 10.92 -5.04 12.32
C ASP A 95 9.41 -4.93 12.60
N TYR A 96 8.68 -4.17 11.78
CA TYR A 96 7.25 -3.98 11.84
C TYR A 96 6.66 -3.93 10.43
N VAL A 97 5.55 -4.63 10.18
CA VAL A 97 4.87 -4.64 8.88
C VAL A 97 3.39 -4.34 9.08
N THR A 98 2.86 -3.39 8.30
CA THR A 98 1.45 -2.98 8.36
C THR A 98 0.89 -2.62 6.99
N GLY A 99 -0.44 -2.67 6.83
CA GLY A 99 -1.16 -2.30 5.61
C GLY A 99 -2.67 -2.32 5.81
N ASN A 100 -3.44 -2.06 4.76
CA ASN A 100 -4.90 -2.10 4.80
C ASN A 100 -5.43 -3.47 4.33
N PHE A 101 -6.23 -4.12 5.16
CA PHE A 101 -6.89 -5.39 4.84
C PHE A 101 -8.34 -5.11 4.42
N GLU A 102 -8.59 -5.14 3.11
CA GLU A 102 -9.80 -4.55 2.53
C GLU A 102 -10.87 -5.60 2.17
N ASN A 103 -11.11 -6.52 3.05
CA ASN A 103 -12.24 -7.44 2.95
C ASN A 103 -12.53 -8.13 4.27
N PRO A 104 -13.77 -8.53 4.57
CA PRO A 104 -14.04 -9.39 5.72
C PRO A 104 -13.53 -10.81 5.49
N VAL A 105 -13.21 -11.48 6.59
CA VAL A 105 -12.88 -12.91 6.63
C VAL A 105 -14.15 -13.65 7.03
N THR A 106 -14.78 -14.33 6.09
CA THR A 106 -15.93 -15.18 6.38
C THR A 106 -16.07 -16.28 5.34
N ASN A 107 -16.39 -17.47 5.81
CA ASN A 107 -16.66 -18.66 4.99
C ASN A 107 -18.09 -19.16 5.17
N ARG A 108 -18.96 -18.37 5.82
CA ARG A 108 -20.34 -18.76 6.11
C ARG A 108 -21.30 -18.15 5.10
N GLU A 109 -22.04 -19.02 4.43
CA GLU A 109 -23.14 -18.62 3.54
C GLU A 109 -24.33 -18.11 4.34
N GLY A 110 -25.15 -17.23 3.73
CA GLY A 110 -26.39 -16.75 4.28
C GLY A 110 -26.27 -15.56 5.26
N TYR A 111 -25.10 -14.92 5.34
CA TYR A 111 -25.00 -13.64 6.04
C TYR A 111 -25.66 -12.53 5.23
N PRO A 112 -26.32 -11.56 5.88
CA PRO A 112 -26.90 -10.43 5.17
C PRO A 112 -25.81 -9.58 4.53
N GLU A 113 -25.94 -9.34 3.24
CA GLU A 113 -25.06 -8.45 2.49
C GLU A 113 -25.43 -6.99 2.74
N ALA A 114 -24.42 -6.11 2.73
CA ALA A 114 -24.62 -4.68 2.79
C ALA A 114 -25.30 -4.15 1.51
N ASP A 115 -26.04 -3.06 1.62
CA ASP A 115 -26.71 -2.40 0.48
C ASP A 115 -25.69 -1.64 -0.37
N LYS A 116 -24.90 -2.37 -1.18
CA LYS A 116 -23.89 -1.86 -2.11
C LYS A 116 -23.63 -2.88 -3.25
N PHE A 117 -23.01 -2.44 -4.34
CA PHE A 117 -22.82 -3.27 -5.52
C PHE A 117 -21.71 -4.31 -5.41
N ILE A 118 -20.65 -4.03 -4.65
CA ILE A 118 -19.47 -4.88 -4.57
C ILE A 118 -19.33 -5.41 -3.14
N HIS A 119 -19.30 -6.74 -3.01
CA HIS A 119 -19.05 -7.44 -1.76
C HIS A 119 -17.75 -8.23 -1.87
N LEU A 120 -16.90 -8.07 -0.89
CA LEU A 120 -15.60 -8.76 -0.82
C LEU A 120 -15.59 -9.70 0.38
N SER A 121 -15.00 -10.87 0.20
CA SER A 121 -14.73 -11.80 1.31
C SER A 121 -13.50 -12.64 1.01
N THR A 122 -12.91 -13.20 2.06
CA THR A 122 -11.82 -14.17 1.95
C THR A 122 -11.89 -15.22 3.06
N GLN A 123 -11.03 -16.23 2.95
CA GLN A 123 -10.95 -17.33 3.91
C GLN A 123 -9.94 -17.01 5.05
N PRO A 124 -10.07 -17.65 6.23
CA PRO A 124 -9.15 -17.45 7.36
C PRO A 124 -7.68 -17.73 7.05
N GLU A 125 -7.40 -18.53 6.03
CA GLU A 125 -6.05 -18.83 5.56
C GLU A 125 -5.28 -17.59 5.07
N ALA A 126 -5.98 -16.54 4.63
CA ALA A 126 -5.35 -15.26 4.30
C ALA A 126 -4.65 -14.64 5.52
N VAL A 127 -5.30 -14.68 6.68
CA VAL A 127 -4.73 -14.15 7.93
C VAL A 127 -3.53 -14.98 8.38
N LYS A 128 -3.59 -16.31 8.24
CA LYS A 128 -2.45 -17.20 8.53
C LYS A 128 -1.24 -16.88 7.65
N ALA A 129 -1.48 -16.53 6.38
CA ALA A 129 -0.41 -16.11 5.47
C ALA A 129 0.22 -14.79 5.92
N LEU A 130 -0.57 -13.79 6.32
CA LEU A 130 -0.06 -12.52 6.85
C LEU A 130 0.82 -12.74 8.09
N LYS A 131 0.40 -13.62 9.00
CA LYS A 131 1.23 -13.98 10.18
C LYS A 131 2.57 -14.58 9.78
N LYS A 132 2.60 -15.52 8.84
CA LYS A 132 3.85 -16.11 8.33
C LYS A 132 4.76 -15.08 7.68
N LEU A 133 4.17 -14.03 7.08
CA LEU A 133 4.87 -12.91 6.46
C LEU A 133 5.25 -11.81 7.45
N LYS A 134 5.07 -12.04 8.76
CA LYS A 134 5.43 -11.14 9.86
C LYS A 134 4.65 -9.82 9.88
N PHE A 135 3.41 -9.80 9.39
CA PHE A 135 2.57 -8.65 9.64
C PHE A 135 2.35 -8.50 11.15
N SER A 136 2.64 -7.30 11.66
CA SER A 136 2.43 -6.92 13.06
C SER A 136 1.00 -6.43 13.28
N SER A 137 0.51 -5.62 12.34
CA SER A 137 -0.87 -5.10 12.40
C SER A 137 -1.47 -4.91 11.02
N VAL A 138 -2.81 -4.78 10.98
CA VAL A 138 -3.55 -4.36 9.79
C VAL A 138 -4.65 -3.38 10.14
N ASN A 139 -4.92 -2.44 9.21
CA ASN A 139 -6.08 -1.59 9.26
C ASN A 139 -7.32 -2.33 8.75
N LEU A 140 -8.41 -2.25 9.50
CA LEU A 140 -9.73 -2.75 9.16
C LEU A 140 -10.77 -1.62 8.99
N ALA A 141 -10.38 -0.35 9.19
CA ALA A 141 -11.27 0.78 8.96
C ALA A 141 -11.40 1.06 7.46
N ASN A 142 -12.27 0.33 6.77
CA ASN A 142 -12.53 0.51 5.34
C ASN A 142 -13.98 0.22 4.97
N ASN A 143 -14.35 0.61 3.75
CA ASN A 143 -15.71 0.52 3.22
C ASN A 143 -16.16 -0.92 2.87
N HIS A 144 -15.31 -1.93 3.07
CA HIS A 144 -15.61 -3.34 2.84
C HIS A 144 -15.77 -4.18 4.11
N MET A 145 -15.35 -3.67 5.28
CA MET A 145 -15.29 -4.48 6.50
C MET A 145 -16.65 -5.03 6.98
N LYS A 146 -17.76 -4.45 6.56
CA LYS A 146 -19.10 -4.94 6.88
C LYS A 146 -19.91 -5.38 5.65
N ASP A 147 -19.26 -5.82 4.61
CA ASP A 147 -19.93 -6.33 3.40
C ASP A 147 -20.92 -7.48 3.71
N PHE A 148 -20.62 -8.27 4.72
CA PHE A 148 -21.48 -9.32 5.27
C PHE A 148 -21.99 -8.98 6.68
N GLY A 149 -22.35 -7.72 6.87
CA GLY A 149 -22.97 -7.20 8.09
C GLY A 149 -22.13 -7.38 9.35
N LYS A 150 -22.82 -7.46 10.50
CA LYS A 150 -22.20 -7.63 11.81
C LYS A 150 -21.41 -8.94 11.91
N GLN A 151 -21.95 -10.02 11.35
CA GLN A 151 -21.36 -11.36 11.52
C GLN A 151 -20.03 -11.47 10.76
N GLY A 152 -19.94 -10.98 9.50
CA GLY A 152 -18.71 -10.94 8.74
C GLY A 152 -17.60 -10.15 9.45
N LEU A 153 -17.93 -8.99 10.03
CA LEU A 153 -17.00 -8.23 10.86
C LEU A 153 -16.52 -9.03 12.07
N LEU A 154 -17.43 -9.68 12.82
CA LEU A 154 -17.07 -10.46 14.01
C LEU A 154 -16.23 -11.70 13.66
N ASP A 155 -16.50 -12.34 12.53
CA ASP A 155 -15.68 -13.45 12.04
C ASP A 155 -14.27 -12.97 11.70
N THR A 156 -14.15 -11.80 11.07
CA THR A 156 -12.87 -11.16 10.77
C THR A 156 -12.06 -10.91 12.03
N LEU A 157 -12.63 -10.25 13.03
CA LEU A 157 -11.95 -10.00 14.31
C LEU A 157 -11.45 -11.31 14.95
N ARG A 158 -12.30 -12.34 14.98
CA ARG A 158 -11.92 -13.66 15.53
C ARG A 158 -10.79 -14.32 14.73
N ALA A 159 -10.78 -14.17 13.42
CA ALA A 159 -9.72 -14.73 12.58
C ALA A 159 -8.35 -14.12 12.89
N PHE A 160 -8.31 -12.82 13.14
CA PHE A 160 -7.08 -12.12 13.52
C PHE A 160 -6.66 -12.40 14.97
N ASP A 161 -7.59 -12.38 15.92
CA ASP A 161 -7.32 -12.70 17.35
C ASP A 161 -6.57 -14.02 17.50
N GLY A 162 -6.89 -15.04 16.68
CA GLY A 162 -6.26 -16.36 16.71
C GLY A 162 -4.83 -16.40 16.12
N GLN A 163 -4.34 -15.35 15.47
CA GLN A 163 -3.07 -15.35 14.74
C GLN A 163 -2.01 -14.38 15.30
N ASN A 164 -2.31 -13.61 16.35
CA ASN A 164 -1.41 -12.58 16.88
C ASN A 164 -0.96 -11.55 15.81
N VAL A 165 -1.84 -11.20 14.91
CA VAL A 165 -1.73 -10.03 14.03
C VAL A 165 -2.72 -9.01 14.58
N ASP A 166 -2.23 -7.87 15.05
CA ASP A 166 -3.10 -6.89 15.68
C ASP A 166 -3.98 -6.17 14.64
N THR A 167 -5.13 -5.68 15.05
CA THR A 167 -6.08 -4.99 14.17
C THR A 167 -6.43 -3.63 14.72
N VAL A 168 -6.58 -2.64 13.85
CA VAL A 168 -7.05 -1.30 14.20
C VAL A 168 -8.20 -0.88 13.31
N GLY A 169 -9.02 0.03 13.79
CA GLY A 169 -10.03 0.68 12.97
C GLY A 169 -11.36 -0.04 12.86
N ALA A 170 -11.55 -1.21 13.47
CA ALA A 170 -12.84 -1.89 13.54
C ALA A 170 -13.03 -2.61 14.87
N GLY A 171 -14.28 -2.81 15.29
CA GLY A 171 -14.59 -3.41 16.59
C GLY A 171 -16.04 -3.78 16.81
N ARG A 172 -16.30 -4.45 17.93
CA ARG A 172 -17.63 -4.85 18.41
C ARG A 172 -18.45 -3.65 18.85
N ASP A 173 -17.76 -2.56 19.18
CA ASP A 173 -18.30 -1.24 19.54
C ASP A 173 -17.31 -0.14 19.16
N LEU A 174 -17.65 1.12 19.42
CA LEU A 174 -16.78 2.28 19.13
C LEU A 174 -15.47 2.22 19.92
N LYS A 175 -15.50 1.77 21.18
CA LYS A 175 -14.32 1.70 22.04
C LYS A 175 -13.29 0.72 21.48
N GLU A 176 -13.73 -0.44 21.01
CA GLU A 176 -12.86 -1.42 20.37
C GLU A 176 -12.39 -0.94 18.99
N ALA A 177 -13.30 -0.39 18.17
CA ALA A 177 -12.95 0.15 16.85
C ALA A 177 -11.91 1.26 16.90
N THR A 178 -11.90 2.05 17.98
CA THR A 178 -10.96 3.17 18.18
C THR A 178 -9.79 2.81 19.11
N ARG A 179 -9.58 1.52 19.37
CA ARG A 179 -8.47 1.04 20.21
C ARG A 179 -7.13 1.39 19.55
N ILE A 180 -6.21 1.92 20.33
CA ILE A 180 -4.83 2.14 19.91
C ILE A 180 -4.09 0.80 20.08
N SER A 181 -3.48 0.30 19.01
CA SER A 181 -2.54 -0.81 19.08
C SER A 181 -1.19 -0.29 19.55
N TYR A 182 -0.55 -0.97 20.51
CA TYR A 182 0.79 -0.66 20.97
C TYR A 182 1.66 -1.90 20.92
N GLU A 183 2.83 -1.79 20.27
CA GLU A 183 3.84 -2.84 20.25
C GLU A 183 5.21 -2.27 20.64
N ASN A 184 5.97 -2.99 21.45
CA ASN A 184 7.36 -2.64 21.77
C ASN A 184 8.29 -3.41 20.82
N VAL A 185 8.97 -2.67 19.95
CA VAL A 185 9.87 -3.23 18.94
C VAL A 185 11.28 -2.68 19.21
N HIS A 186 12.17 -3.55 19.64
CA HIS A 186 13.55 -3.19 19.99
C HIS A 186 13.69 -2.03 20.99
N GLY A 187 12.76 -1.95 21.96
CA GLY A 187 12.74 -0.89 22.97
C GLY A 187 12.04 0.40 22.54
N MET A 188 11.63 0.51 21.29
CA MET A 188 10.79 1.60 20.80
C MET A 188 9.33 1.20 20.78
N LYS A 189 8.47 2.03 21.30
CA LYS A 189 7.02 1.81 21.35
C LYS A 189 6.34 2.38 20.12
N VAL A 190 5.79 1.51 19.29
CA VAL A 190 5.01 1.86 18.11
C VAL A 190 3.53 1.87 18.49
N ALA A 191 2.82 2.95 18.14
CA ALA A 191 1.37 3.05 18.25
C ALA A 191 0.76 3.07 16.84
N VAL A 192 -0.31 2.31 16.65
CA VAL A 192 -1.05 2.26 15.37
C VAL A 192 -2.53 2.51 15.63
N LEU A 193 -3.13 3.33 14.77
CA LEU A 193 -4.57 3.65 14.75
C LEU A 193 -5.09 3.51 13.32
N GLY A 194 -6.41 3.35 13.17
CA GLY A 194 -7.06 3.32 11.86
C GLY A 194 -8.41 4.01 11.90
N PHE A 195 -8.72 4.79 10.86
CA PHE A 195 -9.99 5.52 10.71
C PHE A 195 -10.44 5.50 9.25
N SER A 196 -11.75 5.65 9.02
CA SER A 196 -12.32 5.77 7.68
C SER A 196 -13.17 7.02 7.54
N ASP A 197 -12.95 7.76 6.45
CA ASP A 197 -13.81 8.85 5.97
C ASP A 197 -14.83 8.33 4.94
N VAL A 198 -14.56 7.17 4.34
CA VAL A 198 -15.50 6.47 3.45
C VAL A 198 -16.39 5.57 4.29
N MET A 199 -17.64 6.01 4.47
CA MET A 199 -18.55 5.43 5.45
C MET A 199 -19.86 4.98 4.80
N PRO A 200 -19.96 3.74 4.28
CA PRO A 200 -21.23 3.22 3.80
C PRO A 200 -22.27 3.21 4.93
N LYS A 201 -23.55 3.21 4.55
CA LYS A 201 -24.65 3.14 5.49
C LYS A 201 -24.46 1.98 6.48
N ASP A 202 -24.66 2.24 7.77
CA ASP A 202 -24.56 1.26 8.86
C ASP A 202 -23.14 0.71 9.19
N PHE A 203 -22.08 1.21 8.57
CA PHE A 203 -20.71 0.76 8.83
C PHE A 203 -20.09 1.40 10.09
N ARG A 204 -20.51 2.61 10.43
CA ARG A 204 -19.98 3.37 11.58
C ARG A 204 -20.18 2.61 12.91
N ALA A 205 -19.10 2.42 13.65
CA ALA A 205 -19.15 1.93 15.01
C ALA A 205 -19.82 2.94 15.95
N ARG A 206 -20.59 2.43 16.92
CA ARG A 206 -21.22 3.22 17.99
C ARG A 206 -21.01 2.52 19.33
N LYS A 207 -21.42 3.14 20.41
CA LYS A 207 -21.25 2.60 21.78
C LYS A 207 -21.78 1.16 21.93
N ASP A 208 -22.86 0.85 21.21
CA ASP A 208 -23.60 -0.41 21.27
C ASP A 208 -23.68 -1.13 19.91
N LYS A 209 -22.92 -0.65 18.91
CA LYS A 209 -22.97 -1.16 17.54
C LYS A 209 -21.58 -1.41 16.99
N SER A 210 -21.36 -2.63 16.50
CA SER A 210 -20.14 -3.01 15.79
C SER A 210 -19.97 -2.25 14.47
N GLY A 211 -18.75 -1.92 14.15
CA GLY A 211 -18.46 -1.18 12.92
C GLY A 211 -16.99 -0.75 12.82
N ILE A 212 -16.76 0.20 11.93
CA ILE A 212 -15.46 0.81 11.69
C ILE A 212 -15.35 2.17 12.38
N ALA A 213 -14.13 2.56 12.74
CA ALA A 213 -13.83 3.84 13.38
C ALA A 213 -13.99 4.99 12.38
N PRO A 214 -14.78 6.02 12.70
CA PRO A 214 -14.96 7.17 11.81
C PRO A 214 -13.78 8.13 11.87
N ALA A 215 -13.46 8.77 10.75
CA ALA A 215 -12.48 9.84 10.65
C ALA A 215 -13.04 11.19 11.12
N ASP A 216 -13.66 11.21 12.29
CA ASP A 216 -14.16 12.43 12.90
C ASP A 216 -13.08 13.08 13.76
N PRO A 217 -12.81 14.39 13.64
CA PRO A 217 -11.84 15.10 14.49
C PRO A 217 -12.06 14.91 15.98
N ASP A 218 -13.32 14.97 16.43
CA ASP A 218 -13.68 14.75 17.86
C ASP A 218 -13.35 13.34 18.35
N VAL A 219 -13.25 12.35 17.44
CA VAL A 219 -12.88 10.97 17.76
C VAL A 219 -11.37 10.78 17.69
N PHE A 220 -10.74 11.16 16.57
CA PHE A 220 -9.35 10.82 16.36
C PHE A 220 -8.36 11.74 17.10
N PHE A 221 -8.66 13.03 17.26
CA PHE A 221 -7.75 14.00 17.84
C PHE A 221 -7.27 13.61 19.24
N PRO A 222 -8.13 13.31 20.21
CA PRO A 222 -7.71 12.91 21.55
C PRO A 222 -6.98 11.56 21.56
N LEU A 223 -7.28 10.67 20.63
CA LEU A 223 -6.66 9.35 20.53
C LEU A 223 -5.23 9.44 19.99
N VAL A 224 -5.02 10.24 18.94
CA VAL A 224 -3.69 10.47 18.35
C VAL A 224 -2.80 11.21 19.35
N ALA A 225 -3.30 12.24 20.02
CA ALA A 225 -2.57 12.93 21.10
C ALA A 225 -2.20 11.98 22.26
N LYS A 226 -3.11 11.08 22.64
CA LYS A 226 -2.83 10.03 23.63
C LYS A 226 -1.78 9.04 23.12
N ALA A 227 -1.84 8.63 21.86
CA ALA A 227 -0.85 7.75 21.25
C ALA A 227 0.55 8.41 21.31
N LYS A 228 0.65 9.67 20.89
CA LYS A 228 1.90 10.44 20.90
C LYS A 228 2.52 10.59 22.29
N SER A 229 1.68 10.77 23.30
CA SER A 229 2.15 10.86 24.71
C SER A 229 2.67 9.53 25.25
N ASN A 230 2.38 8.40 24.60
CA ASN A 230 2.65 7.05 25.08
C ASN A 230 3.50 6.19 24.13
N ALA A 231 3.92 6.71 22.98
CA ALA A 231 4.70 5.98 22.01
C ALA A 231 5.82 6.84 21.40
N ASP A 232 6.83 6.17 20.87
CA ASP A 232 7.96 6.80 20.17
C ASP A 232 7.63 7.03 18.68
N LEU A 233 6.77 6.20 18.10
CA LEU A 233 6.31 6.29 16.71
C LEU A 233 4.79 6.10 16.66
N VAL A 234 4.08 7.02 16.01
CA VAL A 234 2.63 6.99 15.83
C VAL A 234 2.29 6.87 14.35
N LEU A 235 1.70 5.74 13.95
CA LEU A 235 1.21 5.45 12.61
C LEU A 235 -0.31 5.55 12.59
N VAL A 236 -0.87 6.28 11.62
CA VAL A 236 -2.31 6.43 11.48
C VAL A 236 -2.73 6.03 10.07
N HIS A 237 -3.48 4.93 9.96
CA HIS A 237 -4.12 4.53 8.70
C HIS A 237 -5.40 5.32 8.49
N MET A 238 -5.56 5.84 7.26
CA MET A 238 -6.74 6.57 6.82
C MET A 238 -7.30 5.95 5.54
N HIS A 239 -8.57 5.61 5.55
CA HIS A 239 -9.29 5.13 4.37
C HIS A 239 -10.21 6.25 3.88
N TRP A 240 -9.84 6.94 2.79
CA TRP A 240 -10.39 8.22 2.36
C TRP A 240 -10.28 8.49 0.86
N GLY A 241 -10.74 9.66 0.41
CA GLY A 241 -10.63 10.13 -0.97
C GLY A 241 -11.67 9.52 -1.91
N LEU A 242 -11.39 9.56 -3.19
CA LEU A 242 -12.25 9.03 -4.26
C LEU A 242 -11.53 7.93 -5.02
N GLU A 243 -12.25 6.84 -5.33
CA GLU A 243 -11.71 5.77 -6.15
C GLU A 243 -11.22 6.29 -7.51
N TYR A 244 -10.01 5.87 -7.88
CA TYR A 244 -9.36 6.13 -9.19
C TYR A 244 -8.96 7.59 -9.44
N ASP A 245 -9.11 8.48 -8.45
CA ASP A 245 -8.52 9.82 -8.51
C ASP A 245 -7.07 9.78 -8.05
N SER A 246 -6.17 10.36 -8.84
CA SER A 246 -4.74 10.38 -8.54
C SER A 246 -4.26 11.66 -7.88
N GLY A 247 -5.16 12.62 -7.67
CA GLY A 247 -4.94 13.85 -6.92
C GLY A 247 -5.72 13.81 -5.60
N TYR A 248 -5.09 14.18 -4.49
CA TYR A 248 -5.80 14.23 -3.22
C TYR A 248 -6.75 15.43 -3.14
N HIS A 249 -7.85 15.25 -2.44
CA HIS A 249 -8.86 16.29 -2.23
C HIS A 249 -8.51 17.18 -1.01
N PRO A 250 -9.01 18.44 -0.97
CA PRO A 250 -8.79 19.34 0.19
C PRO A 250 -9.16 18.69 1.54
N ARG A 251 -10.24 17.88 1.58
CA ARG A 251 -10.62 17.17 2.81
C ARG A 251 -9.58 16.15 3.27
N GLN A 252 -8.91 15.45 2.35
CA GLN A 252 -7.81 14.55 2.71
C GLN A 252 -6.65 15.36 3.33
N GLN A 253 -6.32 16.51 2.75
CA GLN A 253 -5.27 17.40 3.26
C GLN A 253 -5.62 17.94 4.65
N ASP A 254 -6.84 18.44 4.84
CA ASP A 254 -7.29 18.96 6.13
C ASP A 254 -7.22 17.91 7.22
N LEU A 255 -7.70 16.69 6.94
CA LEU A 255 -7.63 15.57 7.88
C LEU A 255 -6.18 15.13 8.15
N ALA A 256 -5.33 15.05 7.11
CA ALA A 256 -3.92 14.69 7.26
C ALA A 256 -3.17 15.68 8.14
N HIS A 257 -3.33 16.98 7.86
CA HIS A 257 -2.69 18.03 8.65
C HIS A 257 -3.19 18.02 10.11
N ALA A 258 -4.50 17.82 10.33
CA ALA A 258 -5.06 17.70 11.67
C ALA A 258 -4.49 16.49 12.44
N LEU A 259 -4.29 15.33 11.77
CA LEU A 259 -3.68 14.15 12.37
C LEU A 259 -2.21 14.39 12.75
N VAL A 260 -1.44 15.04 11.87
CA VAL A 260 -0.06 15.44 12.16
C VAL A 260 -0.01 16.42 13.33
N ASP A 261 -0.90 17.41 13.35
CA ASP A 261 -0.99 18.39 14.43
C ASP A 261 -1.39 17.75 15.76
N ALA A 262 -2.14 16.67 15.74
CA ALA A 262 -2.44 15.84 16.91
C ALA A 262 -1.27 14.95 17.36
N GLY A 263 -0.23 14.76 16.52
CA GLY A 263 0.98 14.02 16.86
C GLY A 263 1.24 12.74 16.04
N ALA A 264 0.58 12.55 14.91
CA ALA A 264 0.92 11.45 13.99
C ALA A 264 2.30 11.69 13.36
N ASP A 265 3.15 10.67 13.36
CA ASP A 265 4.46 10.73 12.69
C ASP A 265 4.34 10.28 11.23
N VAL A 266 3.46 9.32 10.95
CA VAL A 266 3.15 8.85 9.59
C VAL A 266 1.64 8.69 9.43
N VAL A 267 1.05 9.38 8.45
CA VAL A 267 -0.33 9.20 8.00
C VAL A 267 -0.33 8.37 6.72
N ILE A 268 -1.11 7.29 6.69
CA ILE A 268 -1.07 6.26 5.64
C ILE A 268 -2.45 6.18 4.99
N GLY A 269 -2.56 6.70 3.77
CA GLY A 269 -3.80 6.75 3.02
C GLY A 269 -4.06 5.51 2.16
N HIS A 270 -5.34 5.13 2.09
CA HIS A 270 -5.91 3.96 1.40
C HIS A 270 -7.22 4.35 0.72
N HIS A 271 -7.77 3.51 -0.14
CA HIS A 271 -9.04 3.61 -0.83
C HIS A 271 -8.99 4.11 -2.28
N PRO A 272 -8.21 5.12 -2.70
CA PRO A 272 -8.24 5.55 -4.10
C PRO A 272 -7.85 4.45 -5.09
N HIS A 273 -7.21 3.36 -4.65
CA HIS A 273 -6.72 2.25 -5.48
C HIS A 273 -5.71 2.67 -6.56
N VAL A 274 -5.25 3.90 -6.51
CA VAL A 274 -4.20 4.49 -7.33
C VAL A 274 -3.26 5.29 -6.43
N LEU A 275 -2.04 5.55 -6.90
CA LEU A 275 -1.09 6.36 -6.16
C LEU A 275 -1.53 7.83 -6.14
N GLU A 276 -1.44 8.44 -4.97
CA GLU A 276 -1.50 9.87 -4.76
C GLU A 276 -0.17 10.39 -4.20
N PRO A 277 0.09 11.69 -4.22
CA PRO A 277 1.35 12.28 -3.76
C PRO A 277 1.73 11.96 -2.31
N VAL A 278 3.01 12.15 -2.02
CA VAL A 278 3.58 12.05 -0.67
C VAL A 278 3.98 13.45 -0.20
N GLU A 279 3.50 13.85 0.96
CA GLU A 279 3.83 15.13 1.60
C GLU A 279 4.69 14.90 2.86
N VAL A 280 5.59 15.82 3.15
CA VAL A 280 6.23 15.94 4.46
C VAL A 280 5.80 17.26 5.09
N TYR A 281 4.94 17.18 6.09
CA TYR A 281 4.39 18.32 6.81
C TYR A 281 4.88 18.31 8.25
N LYS A 282 5.52 19.39 8.72
CA LYS A 282 6.08 19.51 10.08
C LYS A 282 6.95 18.31 10.52
N ASN A 283 7.76 17.77 9.61
CA ASN A 283 8.60 16.58 9.82
C ASN A 283 7.83 15.24 9.97
N SER A 284 6.54 15.20 9.74
CA SER A 284 5.73 13.99 9.62
C SER A 284 5.48 13.65 8.16
N VAL A 285 5.31 12.37 7.87
CA VAL A 285 5.04 11.85 6.52
C VAL A 285 3.55 11.68 6.31
N ILE A 286 3.04 12.20 5.21
CA ILE A 286 1.68 11.96 4.73
C ILE A 286 1.78 11.23 3.39
N LEU A 287 1.28 10.02 3.36
CA LEU A 287 1.12 9.18 2.19
C LEU A 287 -0.36 9.26 1.82
N TYR A 288 -0.75 10.13 0.88
CA TYR A 288 -2.18 10.34 0.59
C TYR A 288 -2.85 9.08 0.05
N SER A 289 -2.20 8.36 -0.86
CA SER A 289 -2.54 6.98 -1.23
C SER A 289 -1.32 6.24 -1.74
N ILE A 290 -1.10 5.05 -1.19
CA ILE A 290 -0.03 4.15 -1.64
C ILE A 290 -0.53 3.07 -2.61
N GLY A 291 -1.78 3.23 -3.08
CA GLY A 291 -2.42 2.37 -4.07
C GLY A 291 -2.71 0.96 -3.57
N ASN A 292 -3.03 0.08 -4.51
CA ASN A 292 -3.21 -1.35 -4.24
C ASN A 292 -1.88 -2.03 -3.92
N PHE A 293 -1.93 -3.15 -3.20
CA PHE A 293 -0.77 -4.00 -2.99
C PHE A 293 -1.03 -5.44 -3.42
N VAL A 294 -2.06 -6.08 -2.87
CA VAL A 294 -2.60 -7.35 -3.37
C VAL A 294 -3.98 -7.07 -3.90
N PHE A 295 -4.17 -7.12 -5.22
CA PHE A 295 -5.44 -6.77 -5.83
C PHE A 295 -5.57 -7.36 -7.24
N ASP A 296 -6.80 -7.62 -7.68
CA ASP A 296 -7.08 -8.21 -8.99
C ASP A 296 -7.50 -7.21 -10.07
N GLN A 297 -7.43 -5.90 -9.79
CA GLN A 297 -7.74 -4.87 -10.78
C GLN A 297 -6.69 -4.86 -11.90
N GLY A 298 -7.17 -4.82 -13.15
CA GLY A 298 -6.32 -4.96 -14.34
C GLY A 298 -5.90 -3.65 -15.01
N TRP A 299 -6.39 -2.49 -14.55
CA TRP A 299 -6.10 -1.19 -15.17
C TRP A 299 -4.67 -0.72 -14.86
N SER A 300 -4.05 0.04 -15.75
CA SER A 300 -2.65 0.40 -15.61
C SER A 300 -2.36 1.14 -14.30
N ARG A 301 -3.17 2.17 -13.94
CA ARG A 301 -2.98 2.95 -12.72
C ARG A 301 -3.29 2.18 -11.43
N THR A 302 -4.29 1.32 -11.44
CA THR A 302 -4.62 0.49 -10.26
C THR A 302 -3.64 -0.66 -10.03
N ARG A 303 -2.72 -0.90 -10.97
CA ARG A 303 -1.62 -1.85 -10.83
C ARG A 303 -0.32 -1.20 -10.40
N GLU A 304 -0.22 0.14 -10.50
CA GLU A 304 0.89 0.92 -9.99
C GLU A 304 0.76 1.02 -8.46
N SER A 305 1.83 0.72 -7.75
CA SER A 305 1.85 0.61 -6.29
C SER A 305 3.19 1.06 -5.73
N VAL A 306 3.26 1.25 -4.45
CA VAL A 306 4.51 1.53 -3.74
C VAL A 306 4.56 0.75 -2.43
N LEU A 307 5.70 0.12 -2.16
CA LEU A 307 6.05 -0.38 -0.83
C LEU A 307 6.88 0.71 -0.15
N VAL A 308 6.48 1.08 1.05
CA VAL A 308 7.14 2.14 1.82
C VAL A 308 7.94 1.53 2.95
N GLN A 309 9.21 1.93 3.10
CA GLN A 309 9.99 1.67 4.30
C GLN A 309 10.28 2.97 5.03
N TYR A 310 9.84 3.04 6.29
CA TYR A 310 10.15 4.12 7.20
C TYR A 310 11.16 3.62 8.23
N LYS A 311 12.38 4.15 8.19
CA LYS A 311 13.49 3.68 8.99
C LYS A 311 13.91 4.74 9.99
N ILE A 312 13.72 4.50 11.28
CA ILE A 312 14.31 5.36 12.32
C ILE A 312 15.79 5.01 12.42
N LEU A 313 16.66 5.97 12.17
CA LEU A 313 18.10 5.77 12.20
C LEU A 313 18.62 5.69 13.64
N LYS A 314 19.76 5.00 13.83
CA LYS A 314 20.44 4.93 15.11
C LYS A 314 20.77 6.33 15.63
N GLY A 315 20.49 6.57 16.90
CA GLY A 315 20.57 7.90 17.50
C GLY A 315 19.23 8.64 17.58
N GLY A 316 18.18 8.17 16.87
CA GLY A 316 16.79 8.63 17.02
C GLY A 316 16.52 10.09 16.59
N LYS A 317 17.44 10.70 15.85
CA LYS A 317 17.33 12.11 15.43
C LYS A 317 16.76 12.26 14.02
N GLU A 318 16.81 11.21 13.23
CA GLU A 318 16.41 11.20 11.81
C GLU A 318 15.70 9.91 11.47
N ALA A 319 14.77 10.01 10.53
CA ALA A 319 14.21 8.87 9.84
C ALA A 319 14.54 8.94 8.35
N LYS A 320 14.73 7.79 7.72
CA LYS A 320 14.83 7.64 6.27
C LYS A 320 13.53 7.05 5.74
N LEU A 321 12.88 7.77 4.85
CA LEU A 321 11.73 7.30 4.09
C LEU A 321 12.23 6.74 2.75
N GLU A 322 11.89 5.50 2.44
CA GLU A 322 12.17 4.87 1.16
C GLU A 322 10.88 4.48 0.47
N LEU A 323 10.74 4.83 -0.81
CA LEU A 323 9.58 4.54 -1.66
C LEU A 323 10.02 3.58 -2.77
N HIS A 324 9.61 2.32 -2.66
CA HIS A 324 9.94 1.25 -3.61
C HIS A 324 8.77 1.07 -4.58
N PRO A 325 8.91 1.47 -5.86
CA PRO A 325 7.84 1.35 -6.84
C PRO A 325 7.58 -0.11 -7.20
N MET A 326 6.30 -0.47 -7.25
CA MET A 326 5.82 -1.81 -7.51
C MET A 326 4.85 -1.82 -8.69
N MET A 327 4.76 -2.96 -9.38
CA MET A 327 3.73 -3.24 -10.36
C MET A 327 2.99 -4.53 -9.99
N ILE A 328 1.68 -4.45 -9.83
CA ILE A 328 0.86 -5.62 -9.54
C ILE A 328 0.65 -6.43 -10.82
N ARG A 329 1.01 -7.70 -10.78
CA ARG A 329 0.76 -8.69 -11.85
C ARG A 329 0.17 -9.93 -11.24
N GLU A 330 -1.02 -10.33 -11.70
CA GLU A 330 -1.72 -11.52 -11.16
C GLU A 330 -1.87 -11.49 -9.63
N GLY A 331 -2.25 -10.32 -9.09
CA GLY A 331 -2.39 -10.10 -7.65
C GLY A 331 -1.08 -9.96 -6.88
N GLN A 332 0.09 -10.11 -7.53
CA GLN A 332 1.41 -10.02 -6.90
C GLN A 332 2.02 -8.63 -7.10
N PRO A 333 2.36 -7.89 -6.05
CA PRO A 333 3.23 -6.73 -6.15
C PRO A 333 4.65 -7.19 -6.49
N ARG A 334 5.20 -6.64 -7.58
CA ARG A 334 6.55 -6.93 -8.08
C ARG A 334 7.37 -5.65 -8.13
N PRO A 335 8.56 -5.60 -7.53
CA PRO A 335 9.45 -4.45 -7.61
C PRO A 335 9.81 -4.12 -9.06
N LEU A 336 9.91 -2.83 -9.36
CA LEU A 336 10.30 -2.33 -10.67
C LEU A 336 11.80 -1.99 -10.66
N GLU A 337 12.67 -3.00 -10.84
CA GLU A 337 14.12 -2.87 -10.70
C GLU A 337 14.88 -2.86 -12.03
N GLY A 338 14.36 -3.54 -13.05
CA GLY A 338 15.02 -3.72 -14.33
C GLY A 338 15.11 -2.43 -15.16
N TRP A 339 16.00 -2.44 -16.17
CA TRP A 339 16.08 -1.36 -17.16
C TRP A 339 14.80 -1.26 -18.02
N THR A 340 14.10 -2.37 -18.22
CA THR A 340 12.81 -2.43 -18.91
C THR A 340 11.69 -1.72 -18.11
N ASP A 341 11.85 -1.60 -16.81
CA ASP A 341 10.92 -0.95 -15.90
C ASP A 341 11.17 0.55 -15.70
N ALA A 342 12.26 1.07 -16.26
CA ALA A 342 12.71 2.45 -16.03
C ALA A 342 11.63 3.49 -16.32
N TYR A 343 10.86 3.33 -17.42
CA TYR A 343 9.76 4.24 -17.76
C TYR A 343 8.64 4.21 -16.72
N ARG A 344 8.25 3.00 -16.26
CA ARG A 344 7.17 2.84 -15.27
C ARG A 344 7.58 3.36 -13.91
N ARG A 345 8.81 3.07 -13.53
CA ARG A 345 9.44 3.56 -12.31
C ARG A 345 9.45 5.09 -12.26
N GLU A 346 9.89 5.72 -13.37
CA GLU A 346 9.87 7.17 -13.51
C GLU A 346 8.46 7.77 -13.40
N LYS A 347 7.48 7.12 -14.03
CA LYS A 347 6.08 7.53 -13.95
C LYS A 347 5.55 7.49 -12.51
N ILE A 348 5.86 6.42 -11.76
CA ILE A 348 5.48 6.29 -10.35
C ILE A 348 6.18 7.35 -9.50
N PHE A 349 7.46 7.59 -9.73
CA PHE A 349 8.20 8.64 -9.00
C PHE A 349 7.59 10.02 -9.23
N ASN A 350 7.26 10.35 -10.48
CA ASN A 350 6.58 11.58 -10.80
C ASN A 350 5.23 11.68 -10.09
N GLN A 351 4.42 10.61 -10.13
CA GLN A 351 3.11 10.58 -9.46
C GLN A 351 3.24 10.82 -7.94
N LEU A 352 4.19 10.18 -7.28
CA LEU A 352 4.40 10.33 -5.84
C LEU A 352 4.94 11.70 -5.44
N THR A 353 5.56 12.44 -6.38
CA THR A 353 6.19 13.74 -6.13
C THR A 353 5.54 14.90 -6.90
N GLU A 354 4.56 14.65 -7.77
CA GLU A 354 4.10 15.58 -8.83
C GLU A 354 3.31 16.77 -8.31
N GLU A 355 2.47 16.64 -7.32
CA GLU A 355 1.72 17.76 -6.77
C GLU A 355 2.59 18.78 -6.03
N MET A 356 3.79 18.39 -5.78
CA MET A 356 4.82 19.29 -5.31
C MET A 356 5.47 20.09 -6.45
N MET A 357 5.01 19.92 -7.70
CA MET A 357 5.52 20.62 -8.89
C MET A 357 5.42 22.13 -8.82
N TYR A 358 4.57 22.67 -7.97
CA TYR A 358 4.50 24.12 -7.77
C TYR A 358 5.61 24.67 -6.89
N SER A 359 6.47 23.83 -6.30
CA SER A 359 7.67 24.28 -5.59
C SER A 359 8.91 23.52 -6.08
N GLU A 360 9.82 24.19 -6.75
CA GLU A 360 11.11 23.63 -7.17
C GLU A 360 11.94 23.05 -6.02
N LYS A 361 11.65 23.45 -4.77
CA LYS A 361 12.26 22.92 -3.55
C LYS A 361 12.12 21.40 -3.38
N TRP A 362 11.06 20.80 -3.91
CA TRP A 362 10.78 19.39 -3.70
C TRP A 362 11.60 18.46 -4.58
N LYS A 363 11.87 18.83 -5.84
CA LYS A 363 12.77 18.08 -6.72
C LYS A 363 14.19 17.96 -6.18
N GLN A 364 14.58 18.89 -5.29
CA GLN A 364 15.89 18.93 -4.64
C GLN A 364 15.96 18.11 -3.34
N THR A 365 14.84 17.61 -2.82
CA THR A 365 14.75 16.96 -1.50
C THR A 365 14.67 15.43 -1.57
N TRP A 366 14.37 14.86 -2.73
CA TRP A 366 14.35 13.42 -2.94
C TRP A 366 15.64 12.94 -3.57
N THR A 367 16.24 11.92 -2.98
CA THR A 367 17.40 11.24 -3.53
C THR A 367 16.94 9.98 -4.25
N ARG A 368 17.44 9.79 -5.48
CA ARG A 368 17.23 8.55 -6.21
C ARG A 368 18.36 7.59 -5.87
N GLU A 369 18.03 6.49 -5.23
CA GLU A 369 18.96 5.42 -4.86
C GLU A 369 18.64 4.17 -5.68
N GLY A 370 19.23 4.10 -6.90
CA GLY A 370 18.99 3.00 -7.82
C GLY A 370 17.56 2.92 -8.32
N ASP A 371 16.78 2.01 -7.75
CA ASP A 371 15.40 1.67 -8.13
C ASP A 371 14.32 2.29 -7.23
N HIS A 372 14.69 3.02 -6.19
CA HIS A 372 13.76 3.64 -5.25
C HIS A 372 14.08 5.12 -4.99
N LEU A 373 13.12 5.84 -4.43
CA LEU A 373 13.31 7.20 -3.90
C LEU A 373 13.55 7.13 -2.40
N SER A 374 14.46 7.97 -1.93
CA SER A 374 14.69 8.15 -0.50
C SER A 374 14.66 9.62 -0.10
N ARG A 375 14.31 9.85 1.17
CA ARG A 375 14.35 11.16 1.83
C ARG A 375 14.68 11.01 3.30
N THR A 376 15.63 11.79 3.80
CA THR A 376 15.90 11.90 5.24
C THR A 376 15.00 12.97 5.85
N ILE A 377 14.40 12.65 6.99
CA ILE A 377 13.44 13.49 7.71
C ILE A 377 13.99 13.68 9.12
N PRO A 378 14.21 14.92 9.57
CA PRO A 378 14.59 15.16 10.96
C PRO A 378 13.42 14.78 11.88
N LEU A 379 13.71 14.01 12.91
CA LEU A 379 12.73 13.71 13.96
C LEU A 379 12.79 14.82 15.00
N THR A 380 11.65 15.41 15.32
CA THR A 380 11.53 16.25 16.49
C THR A 380 11.82 15.37 17.71
N SER A 381 12.86 15.68 18.47
CA SER A 381 13.18 14.96 19.71
C SER A 381 11.87 14.79 20.49
N ALA A 382 11.49 13.53 20.73
CA ALA A 382 10.37 13.21 21.60
C ALA A 382 10.55 14.03 22.87
N GLY A 383 9.57 14.88 23.19
CA GLY A 383 9.66 15.83 24.28
C GLY A 383 10.16 15.09 25.52
N LYS A 384 11.24 15.62 26.14
CA LYS A 384 11.72 15.15 27.43
C LYS A 384 10.50 14.92 28.31
N LYS A 385 10.35 13.70 28.84
CA LYS A 385 9.34 13.40 29.86
C LYS A 385 9.41 14.52 30.90
N PRO A 386 8.34 15.25 31.23
CA PRO A 386 8.33 16.16 32.33
C PRO A 386 8.41 15.32 33.61
N GLY A 387 9.51 15.43 34.35
CA GLY A 387 9.59 14.94 35.69
C GLY A 387 10.67 13.90 36.00
N THR A 388 11.90 14.34 36.12
CA THR A 388 12.75 13.96 37.23
C THR A 388 13.25 15.28 37.85
N VAL A 389 12.50 15.73 38.86
CA VAL A 389 13.02 16.70 39.82
C VAL A 389 14.10 15.93 40.58
N GLU A 390 15.37 16.30 40.34
CA GLU A 390 16.45 15.95 41.25
C GLU A 390 16.14 16.54 42.62
N LYS A 391 16.07 15.65 43.60
CA LYS A 391 16.11 16.04 45.02
C LYS A 391 17.54 16.16 45.47
#